data_4e86ddcc7545e6f12dd9f3ecf62240b7
#
_entry.id   4e86ddcc7545e6f12dd9f3ecf62240b7
#
_cell.length_a   1.000
_cell.length_b   1.000
_cell.length_c   1.000
_cell.angle_alpha   90.00
_cell.angle_beta   90.00
_cell.angle_gamma   90.00
#
_symmetry.space_group_name_H-M   'P 1'
#
loop_
_entity.id
_entity.type
_entity.pdbx_description
1 polymer ?
#
loop_
_entity_poly.entity_id
_entity_poly.type
_entity_poly.pdbx_seq_one_letter_code
_entity_poly.pdbx_strand_id
1 'polypeptide(L)'
;IAGPKSKELLISLTNSENPEQLFSNENFPWLSSKEIEINMIPTLAIRVAYTGELGWELHYPVEFQNKLLDLLLLSGKNFDLKLVGARAQNWLRQEKSYRAFGNELGRDACLVEAGLEKFINFNKEFLGKDALQKRNIKSKCVTLLIDGPKDCDPWGREAIYKDGKTIGRLTSGGYSV
;
A
#
# COMPACT_ATOMS: atom_id res chain seq x y z
N ILE A 1 6.84 -5.37 6.34
CA ILE A 1 6.11 -6.52 6.91
C ILE A 1 4.63 -6.24 6.80
N ALA A 2 3.83 -7.20 6.30
CA ALA A 2 2.40 -7.05 6.18
C ALA A 2 1.70 -8.40 6.44
N GLY A 3 0.45 -8.34 6.88
CA GLY A 3 -0.40 -9.48 7.16
C GLY A 3 -0.93 -9.50 8.60
N PRO A 4 -1.92 -10.36 8.89
CA PRO A 4 -2.62 -10.36 10.17
C PRO A 4 -1.72 -10.65 11.37
N LYS A 5 -0.63 -11.41 11.20
CA LYS A 5 0.35 -11.74 12.25
C LYS A 5 1.57 -10.83 12.30
N SER A 6 1.58 -9.74 11.52
CA SER A 6 2.72 -8.81 11.46
C SER A 6 2.99 -8.11 12.78
N LYS A 7 1.93 -7.81 13.54
CA LYS A 7 2.02 -7.20 14.87
C LYS A 7 2.72 -8.13 15.86
N GLU A 8 2.28 -9.36 15.96
CA GLU A 8 2.82 -10.36 16.88
C GLU A 8 4.29 -10.65 16.58
N LEU A 9 4.67 -10.71 15.31
CA LEU A 9 6.06 -10.86 14.91
C LEU A 9 6.91 -9.68 15.38
N LEU A 10 6.46 -8.44 15.17
CA LEU A 10 7.21 -7.26 15.63
C LEU A 10 7.30 -7.18 17.16
N ILE A 11 6.23 -7.52 17.87
CA ILE A 11 6.22 -7.61 19.33
C ILE A 11 7.30 -8.58 19.81
N SER A 12 7.44 -9.74 19.17
CA SER A 12 8.42 -10.77 19.56
C SER A 12 9.87 -10.35 19.33
N LEU A 13 10.12 -9.31 18.55
CA LEU A 13 11.45 -8.84 18.17
C LEU A 13 11.83 -7.50 18.81
N THR A 14 10.86 -6.78 19.36
CA THR A 14 11.06 -5.42 19.86
C THR A 14 11.54 -5.44 21.32
N ASN A 15 12.61 -4.71 21.59
CA ASN A 15 13.14 -4.50 22.93
C ASN A 15 12.38 -3.36 23.62
N SER A 16 11.20 -3.65 24.14
CA SER A 16 10.39 -2.71 24.91
C SER A 16 9.90 -3.38 26.18
N GLU A 17 9.77 -2.62 27.26
CA GLU A 17 9.19 -3.13 28.50
C GLU A 17 7.73 -3.57 28.32
N ASN A 18 7.00 -2.89 27.43
CA ASN A 18 5.59 -3.16 27.14
C ASN A 18 5.32 -3.17 25.63
N PRO A 19 5.78 -4.20 24.90
CA PRO A 19 5.66 -4.24 23.45
C PRO A 19 4.19 -4.33 22.96
N GLU A 20 3.33 -4.98 23.71
CA GLU A 20 1.87 -5.04 23.42
C GLU A 20 1.24 -3.64 23.43
N GLN A 21 1.57 -2.84 24.44
CA GLN A 21 1.10 -1.47 24.54
C GLN A 21 1.70 -0.59 23.46
N LEU A 22 2.99 -0.76 23.15
CA LEU A 22 3.68 -0.03 22.07
C LEU A 22 2.96 -0.17 20.74
N PHE A 23 2.58 -1.41 20.38
CA PHE A 23 1.89 -1.72 19.12
C PHE A 23 0.36 -1.69 19.22
N SER A 24 -0.21 -1.13 20.29
CA SER A 24 -1.67 -0.92 20.36
C SER A 24 -2.15 0.11 19.33
N ASN A 25 -3.42 0.06 18.96
CA ASN A 25 -3.99 1.04 18.02
C ASN A 25 -3.98 2.48 18.56
N GLU A 26 -4.04 2.63 19.87
CA GLU A 26 -4.00 3.93 20.55
C GLU A 26 -2.61 4.53 20.51
N ASN A 27 -1.58 3.74 20.78
CA ASN A 27 -0.21 4.21 20.83
C ASN A 27 0.46 4.24 19.47
N PHE A 28 0.09 3.37 18.56
CA PHE A 28 0.64 3.31 17.21
C PHE A 28 -0.51 3.33 16.18
N PRO A 29 -1.21 4.48 16.02
CA PRO A 29 -2.33 4.58 15.09
C PRO A 29 -1.87 4.46 13.63
N TRP A 30 -2.80 4.14 12.74
CA TRP A 30 -2.55 4.07 11.31
C TRP A 30 -1.99 5.40 10.76
N LEU A 31 -1.05 5.33 9.84
CA LEU A 31 -0.27 6.45 9.27
C LEU A 31 0.61 7.20 10.28
N SER A 32 0.87 6.64 11.44
CA SER A 32 1.88 7.18 12.35
C SER A 32 3.22 6.49 12.20
N SER A 33 4.26 7.12 12.74
CA SER A 33 5.60 6.57 12.80
C SER A 33 6.14 6.59 14.22
N LYS A 34 7.00 5.64 14.55
CA LYS A 34 7.71 5.58 15.82
C LYS A 34 9.14 5.08 15.63
N GLU A 35 10.04 5.66 16.41
CA GLU A 35 11.35 5.08 16.60
C GLU A 35 11.23 3.95 17.60
N ILE A 36 11.68 2.77 17.21
CA ILE A 36 11.66 1.55 17.99
C ILE A 36 13.02 0.85 17.90
N GLU A 37 13.25 -0.11 18.75
CA GLU A 37 14.43 -0.96 18.68
C GLU A 37 14.03 -2.41 18.41
N ILE A 38 14.51 -2.95 17.31
CA ILE A 38 14.31 -4.36 16.92
C ILE A 38 15.61 -5.10 17.17
N ASN A 39 15.69 -5.85 18.27
CA ASN A 39 16.91 -6.60 18.63
C ASN A 39 18.18 -5.75 18.51
N MET A 40 18.20 -4.58 19.18
CA MET A 40 19.29 -3.59 19.17
C MET A 40 19.51 -2.89 17.80
N ILE A 41 18.58 -3.01 16.88
CA ILE A 41 18.62 -2.28 15.60
C ILE A 41 17.71 -1.05 15.73
N PRO A 42 18.27 0.17 15.67
CA PRO A 42 17.45 1.38 15.67
C PRO A 42 16.62 1.42 14.41
N THR A 43 15.31 1.52 14.56
CA THR A 43 14.36 1.38 13.45
C THR A 43 13.27 2.43 13.56
N LEU A 44 13.06 3.23 12.50
CA LEU A 44 11.85 4.01 12.34
C LEU A 44 10.79 3.10 11.71
N ALA A 45 9.78 2.74 12.48
CA ALA A 45 8.64 1.98 12.00
C ALA A 45 7.50 2.93 11.61
N ILE A 46 6.94 2.74 10.42
CA ILE A 46 5.78 3.50 9.93
C ILE A 46 4.63 2.51 9.77
N ARG A 47 3.51 2.77 10.46
CA ARG A 47 2.34 1.89 10.37
C ARG A 47 1.58 2.11 9.08
N VAL A 48 2.07 1.49 8.03
CA VAL A 48 1.49 1.51 6.69
C VAL A 48 1.83 0.21 5.98
N ALA A 49 0.94 -0.26 5.13
CA ALA A 49 1.20 -1.37 4.23
C ALA A 49 0.48 -1.14 2.90
N TYR A 50 1.22 -1.22 1.82
CA TYR A 50 0.66 -1.03 0.48
C TYR A 50 -0.15 -2.24 -0.01
N THR A 51 -0.12 -3.34 0.71
CA THR A 51 -0.95 -4.53 0.46
C THR A 51 -2.39 -4.38 0.96
N GLY A 52 -2.67 -3.32 1.75
CA GLY A 52 -3.97 -3.13 2.38
C GLY A 52 -4.23 -4.01 3.61
N GLU A 53 -3.23 -4.76 4.04
CA GLU A 53 -3.22 -5.54 5.27
C GLU A 53 -2.63 -4.73 6.44
N LEU A 54 -2.78 -5.25 7.66
CA LEU A 54 -2.03 -4.74 8.81
C LEU A 54 -0.54 -4.86 8.52
N GLY A 55 0.23 -3.78 8.74
CA GLY A 55 1.65 -3.85 8.46
C GLY A 55 2.43 -2.60 8.80
N TRP A 56 3.73 -2.72 8.70
CA TRP A 56 4.71 -1.67 8.96
C TRP A 56 5.80 -1.66 7.91
N GLU A 57 6.21 -0.47 7.50
CA GLU A 57 7.49 -0.23 6.83
C GLU A 57 8.54 0.00 7.91
N LEU A 58 9.69 -0.66 7.76
CA LEU A 58 10.81 -0.56 8.70
C LEU A 58 11.97 0.13 8.00
N HIS A 59 12.35 1.31 8.49
CA HIS A 59 13.47 2.10 8.00
C HIS A 59 14.59 2.02 9.02
N TYR A 60 15.75 1.56 8.61
CA TYR A 60 16.91 1.29 9.46
C TYR A 60 18.21 1.53 8.70
N PRO A 61 19.35 1.74 9.40
CA PRO A 61 20.64 1.90 8.75
C PRO A 61 21.03 0.65 7.95
N VAL A 62 21.56 0.86 6.73
CA VAL A 62 21.81 -0.22 5.74
C VAL A 62 22.76 -1.31 6.25
N GLU A 63 23.67 -0.99 7.17
CA GLU A 63 24.60 -1.94 7.81
C GLU A 63 23.89 -3.07 8.58
N PHE A 64 22.64 -2.86 9.00
CA PHE A 64 21.85 -3.87 9.70
C PHE A 64 20.97 -4.71 8.78
N GLN A 65 21.01 -4.49 7.47
CA GLN A 65 20.08 -5.14 6.51
C GLN A 65 20.09 -6.67 6.64
N ASN A 66 21.24 -7.30 6.61
CA ASN A 66 21.33 -8.75 6.70
C ASN A 66 20.88 -9.27 8.08
N LYS A 67 21.32 -8.60 9.14
CA LYS A 67 20.94 -8.97 10.51
C LYS A 67 19.41 -8.89 10.70
N LEU A 68 18.79 -7.82 10.26
CA LEU A 68 17.33 -7.66 10.38
C LEU A 68 16.58 -8.69 9.56
N LEU A 69 17.01 -8.97 8.34
CA LEU A 69 16.40 -9.99 7.49
C LEU A 69 16.47 -11.37 8.13
N ASP A 70 17.64 -11.75 8.65
CA ASP A 70 17.84 -13.06 9.31
C ASP A 70 16.96 -13.20 10.57
N LEU A 71 16.86 -12.13 11.38
CA LEU A 71 15.98 -12.09 12.55
C LEU A 71 14.50 -12.27 12.16
N LEU A 72 14.06 -11.55 11.14
CA LEU A 72 12.69 -11.64 10.64
C LEU A 72 12.37 -13.02 10.09
N LEU A 73 13.27 -13.61 9.31
CA LEU A 73 13.09 -14.94 8.76
C LEU A 73 13.13 -16.03 9.83
N LEU A 74 14.00 -15.90 10.84
CA LEU A 74 14.10 -16.86 11.93
C LEU A 74 12.85 -16.85 12.82
N SER A 75 12.47 -15.69 13.33
CA SER A 75 11.28 -15.52 14.18
C SER A 75 9.99 -15.72 13.40
N GLY A 76 9.99 -15.32 12.14
CA GLY A 76 8.85 -15.43 11.24
C GLY A 76 8.38 -16.85 10.95
N LYS A 77 9.23 -17.86 11.19
CA LYS A 77 8.83 -19.29 11.09
C LYS A 77 7.63 -19.63 11.97
N ASN A 78 7.56 -19.03 13.17
CA ASN A 78 6.48 -19.24 14.11
C ASN A 78 5.16 -18.58 13.69
N PHE A 79 5.22 -17.66 12.72
CA PHE A 79 4.11 -16.88 12.22
C PHE A 79 3.76 -17.22 10.76
N ASP A 80 4.41 -18.23 10.18
CA ASP A 80 4.28 -18.60 8.77
C ASP A 80 4.64 -17.45 7.80
N LEU A 81 5.69 -16.70 8.13
CA LEU A 81 6.20 -15.60 7.30
C LEU A 81 6.65 -16.12 5.94
N LYS A 82 6.22 -15.46 4.89
CA LYS A 82 6.63 -15.73 3.50
C LYS A 82 7.27 -14.50 2.88
N LEU A 83 8.25 -14.70 2.03
CA LEU A 83 8.77 -13.64 1.17
C LEU A 83 7.76 -13.36 0.05
N VAL A 84 7.49 -12.10 -0.18
CA VAL A 84 6.53 -11.63 -1.19
C VAL A 84 7.24 -10.77 -2.22
N GLY A 85 7.01 -11.04 -3.50
CA GLY A 85 7.56 -10.26 -4.59
C GLY A 85 6.68 -9.07 -4.98
N ALA A 86 7.24 -8.13 -5.73
CA ALA A 86 6.56 -6.92 -6.17
C ALA A 86 5.29 -7.18 -6.99
N ARG A 87 5.23 -8.30 -7.73
CA ARG A 87 4.04 -8.67 -8.51
C ARG A 87 2.86 -9.02 -7.60
N ALA A 88 3.09 -9.83 -6.58
CA ALA A 88 2.06 -10.15 -5.59
C ALA A 88 1.60 -8.90 -4.81
N GLN A 89 2.54 -8.04 -4.42
CA GLN A 89 2.21 -6.75 -3.80
C GLN A 89 1.33 -5.89 -4.72
N ASN A 90 1.63 -5.85 -6.03
CA ASN A 90 0.82 -5.11 -6.99
C ASN A 90 -0.61 -5.66 -7.11
N TRP A 91 -0.82 -6.96 -6.96
CA TRP A 91 -2.16 -7.56 -6.96
C TRP A 91 -2.91 -7.24 -5.67
N LEU A 92 -2.28 -7.44 -4.51
CA LEU A 92 -2.87 -7.17 -3.21
C LEU A 92 -3.32 -5.70 -3.06
N ARG A 93 -2.53 -4.73 -3.53
CA ARG A 93 -2.93 -3.32 -3.48
C ARG A 93 -4.16 -3.02 -4.34
N GLN A 94 -4.35 -3.77 -5.45
CA GLN A 94 -5.51 -3.59 -6.34
C GLN A 94 -6.80 -4.07 -5.70
N GLU A 95 -6.78 -5.13 -4.90
CA GLU A 95 -7.94 -5.59 -4.13
C GLU A 95 -8.48 -4.49 -3.19
N LYS A 96 -7.60 -3.66 -2.66
CA LYS A 96 -7.95 -2.50 -1.84
C LYS A 96 -8.13 -1.22 -2.64
N SER A 97 -8.05 -1.30 -3.96
CA SER A 97 -8.12 -0.13 -4.86
C SER A 97 -7.05 0.92 -4.56
N TYR A 98 -5.89 0.54 -4.04
CA TYR A 98 -4.79 1.46 -3.82
C TYR A 98 -4.14 1.86 -5.13
N ARG A 99 -3.90 3.15 -5.29
CA ARG A 99 -3.38 3.76 -6.51
C ARG A 99 -1.87 3.66 -6.57
N ALA A 100 -1.33 3.37 -7.77
CA ALA A 100 0.09 3.34 -8.03
C ALA A 100 0.53 4.55 -8.85
N PHE A 101 1.68 5.11 -8.50
CA PHE A 101 2.32 6.16 -9.29
C PHE A 101 2.76 5.59 -10.66
N GLY A 102 2.47 6.33 -11.72
CA GLY A 102 2.70 5.89 -13.10
C GLY A 102 1.56 5.08 -13.73
N ASN A 103 0.62 4.57 -12.92
CA ASN A 103 -0.57 3.84 -13.39
C ASN A 103 -1.84 4.69 -13.20
N GLU A 104 -2.38 4.72 -11.98
CA GLU A 104 -3.59 5.49 -11.64
C GLU A 104 -3.27 6.95 -11.28
N LEU A 105 -2.04 7.23 -10.83
CA LEU A 105 -1.57 8.56 -10.48
C LEU A 105 -0.46 8.98 -11.44
N GLY A 106 -0.63 10.11 -12.09
CA GLY A 106 0.31 10.62 -13.06
C GLY A 106 -0.12 11.97 -13.61
N ARG A 107 0.46 12.34 -14.75
CA ARG A 107 0.14 13.61 -15.41
C ARG A 107 -1.26 13.62 -16.04
N ASP A 108 -1.79 12.45 -16.39
CA ASP A 108 -3.05 12.29 -17.11
C ASP A 108 -4.26 12.34 -16.19
N ALA A 109 -4.11 11.93 -14.93
CA ALA A 109 -5.18 11.87 -13.94
C ALA A 109 -4.85 12.72 -12.71
N CYS A 110 -5.78 13.57 -12.29
CA CYS A 110 -5.67 14.29 -11.03
C CYS A 110 -6.18 13.43 -9.85
N LEU A 111 -5.96 13.91 -8.63
CA LEU A 111 -6.39 13.19 -7.42
C LEU A 111 -7.90 12.92 -7.38
N VAL A 112 -8.72 13.83 -7.91
CA VAL A 112 -10.19 13.65 -7.98
C VAL A 112 -10.54 12.54 -8.97
N GLU A 113 -9.93 12.55 -10.16
CA GLU A 113 -10.11 11.48 -11.15
C GLU A 113 -9.63 10.12 -10.64
N ALA A 114 -8.60 10.12 -9.81
CA ALA A 114 -8.09 8.91 -9.15
C ALA A 114 -8.95 8.43 -7.96
N GLY A 115 -9.99 9.18 -7.55
CA GLY A 115 -10.84 8.85 -6.41
C GLY A 115 -10.16 9.08 -5.05
N LEU A 116 -9.27 10.06 -4.97
CA LEU A 116 -8.50 10.42 -3.78
C LEU A 116 -8.87 11.80 -3.21
N GLU A 117 -10.02 12.33 -3.59
CA GLU A 117 -10.52 13.64 -3.14
C GLU A 117 -10.57 13.79 -1.62
N LYS A 118 -10.82 12.70 -0.89
CA LYS A 118 -10.85 12.71 0.59
C LYS A 118 -9.52 13.07 1.24
N PHE A 119 -8.43 13.00 0.50
CA PHE A 119 -7.10 13.38 0.98
C PHE A 119 -6.73 14.83 0.65
N ILE A 120 -7.61 15.56 -0.04
CA ILE A 120 -7.38 16.96 -0.43
C ILE A 120 -8.01 17.87 0.61
N ASN A 121 -7.18 18.66 1.29
CA ASN A 121 -7.68 19.69 2.19
C ASN A 121 -7.74 21.05 1.46
N PHE A 122 -8.91 21.38 0.94
CA PHE A 122 -9.14 22.67 0.26
C PHE A 122 -9.17 23.87 1.19
N ASN A 123 -9.19 23.69 2.52
CA ASN A 123 -9.16 24.80 3.48
C ASN A 123 -7.76 25.35 3.71
N LYS A 124 -6.72 24.68 3.18
CA LYS A 124 -5.35 25.18 3.22
C LYS A 124 -4.88 25.58 1.83
N GLU A 125 -3.90 26.46 1.77
CA GLU A 125 -3.23 26.81 0.51
C GLU A 125 -2.19 25.75 0.12
N PHE A 126 -2.18 25.36 -1.16
CA PHE A 126 -1.19 24.45 -1.73
C PHE A 126 -1.00 24.74 -3.23
N LEU A 127 0.16 24.35 -3.75
CA LEU A 127 0.48 24.53 -5.16
C LEU A 127 -0.49 23.71 -6.04
N GLY A 128 -1.14 24.39 -6.99
CA GLY A 128 -2.09 23.78 -7.92
C GLY A 128 -3.53 23.72 -7.43
N LYS A 129 -3.88 24.27 -6.26
CA LYS A 129 -5.25 24.31 -5.73
C LYS A 129 -6.25 24.88 -6.75
N ASP A 130 -5.98 26.07 -7.30
CA ASP A 130 -6.84 26.72 -8.28
C ASP A 130 -6.99 25.91 -9.55
N ALA A 131 -5.89 25.32 -10.03
CA ALA A 131 -5.92 24.47 -11.22
C ALA A 131 -6.78 23.22 -11.00
N LEU A 132 -6.68 22.64 -9.81
CA LEU A 132 -7.48 21.46 -9.44
C LEU A 132 -8.96 21.79 -9.31
N GLN A 133 -9.30 22.93 -8.71
CA GLN A 133 -10.69 23.40 -8.56
C GLN A 133 -11.34 23.75 -9.91
N LYS A 134 -10.56 24.28 -10.85
CA LYS A 134 -11.03 24.67 -12.21
C LYS A 134 -11.00 23.52 -13.20
N ARG A 135 -10.41 22.36 -12.82
CA ARG A 135 -10.27 21.21 -13.73
C ARG A 135 -11.64 20.61 -14.06
N ASN A 136 -11.90 20.46 -15.35
CA ASN A 136 -13.07 19.71 -15.82
C ASN A 136 -12.79 18.21 -15.68
N ILE A 137 -13.42 17.56 -14.71
CA ILE A 137 -13.30 16.12 -14.46
C ILE A 137 -14.05 15.35 -15.54
N LYS A 138 -13.32 14.58 -16.35
CA LYS A 138 -13.85 13.84 -17.50
C LYS A 138 -13.92 12.34 -17.29
N SER A 139 -13.18 11.83 -16.31
CA SER A 139 -13.03 10.41 -16.04
C SER A 139 -12.99 10.13 -14.55
N LYS A 140 -13.21 8.89 -14.19
CA LYS A 140 -13.07 8.41 -12.81
C LYS A 140 -12.40 7.04 -12.81
N CYS A 141 -11.42 6.87 -11.96
CA CYS A 141 -10.81 5.57 -11.71
C CYS A 141 -11.76 4.71 -10.88
N VAL A 142 -12.09 3.53 -11.38
CA VAL A 142 -12.95 2.54 -10.71
C VAL A 142 -12.28 1.18 -10.71
N THR A 143 -12.59 0.35 -9.74
CA THR A 143 -12.20 -1.04 -9.71
C THR A 143 -13.27 -1.88 -10.39
N LEU A 144 -12.85 -2.73 -11.32
CA LEU A 144 -13.72 -3.64 -12.06
C LEU A 144 -13.37 -5.08 -11.68
N LEU A 145 -14.39 -5.89 -11.49
CA LEU A 145 -14.25 -7.34 -11.49
C LEU A 145 -14.50 -7.83 -12.92
N ILE A 146 -13.58 -8.64 -13.42
CA ILE A 146 -13.67 -9.19 -14.76
C ILE A 146 -14.22 -10.62 -14.66
N ASP A 147 -15.36 -10.85 -15.30
CA ASP A 147 -15.91 -12.18 -15.51
C ASP A 147 -15.50 -12.64 -16.91
N GLY A 148 -14.62 -13.61 -16.96
CA GLY A 148 -14.04 -14.09 -18.22
C GLY A 148 -13.29 -15.40 -18.08
N PRO A 149 -12.73 -15.90 -19.19
CA PRO A 149 -11.88 -17.09 -19.15
C PRO A 149 -10.74 -16.94 -18.14
N LYS A 150 -10.40 -18.02 -17.43
CA LYS A 150 -9.34 -18.02 -16.38
C LYS A 150 -7.94 -17.69 -16.87
N ASP A 151 -7.74 -17.71 -18.19
CA ASP A 151 -6.49 -17.36 -18.86
C ASP A 151 -6.45 -15.92 -19.39
N CYS A 152 -7.50 -15.14 -19.17
CA CYS A 152 -7.54 -13.71 -19.45
C CYS A 152 -6.93 -12.93 -18.31
N ASP A 153 -5.62 -12.63 -18.41
CA ASP A 153 -4.85 -11.89 -17.40
C ASP A 153 -4.63 -10.43 -17.88
N PRO A 154 -5.44 -9.47 -17.44
CA PRO A 154 -5.24 -8.08 -17.82
C PRO A 154 -4.00 -7.51 -17.12
N TRP A 155 -3.17 -6.80 -17.87
CA TRP A 155 -1.93 -6.22 -17.36
C TRP A 155 -2.00 -4.72 -17.11
N GLY A 156 -2.97 -4.06 -17.74
CA GLY A 156 -3.11 -2.62 -17.81
C GLY A 156 -2.80 -2.10 -19.21
N ARG A 157 -3.41 -0.98 -19.54
CA ARG A 157 -3.43 -0.28 -20.84
C ARG A 157 -4.40 -0.84 -21.87
N GLU A 158 -5.07 -1.94 -21.63
CA GLU A 158 -6.13 -2.46 -22.48
C GLU A 158 -7.30 -1.47 -22.55
N ALA A 159 -7.89 -1.33 -23.73
CA ALA A 159 -9.04 -0.46 -23.93
C ALA A 159 -10.32 -1.10 -23.35
N ILE A 160 -11.14 -0.26 -22.70
CA ILE A 160 -12.46 -0.64 -22.22
C ILE A 160 -13.50 -0.17 -23.23
N TYR A 161 -14.31 -1.09 -23.72
CA TYR A 161 -15.35 -0.82 -24.69
C TYR A 161 -16.75 -0.94 -24.07
N LYS A 162 -17.66 -0.09 -24.52
CA LYS A 162 -19.08 -0.20 -24.26
C LYS A 162 -19.82 0.18 -25.54
N ASP A 163 -20.72 -0.69 -25.99
CA ASP A 163 -21.52 -0.48 -27.22
C ASP A 163 -20.66 -0.11 -28.45
N GLY A 164 -19.51 -0.82 -28.60
CA GLY A 164 -18.58 -0.62 -29.72
C GLY A 164 -17.71 0.65 -29.64
N LYS A 165 -17.84 1.44 -28.56
CA LYS A 165 -17.04 2.66 -28.33
C LYS A 165 -16.05 2.48 -27.19
N THR A 166 -14.85 2.99 -27.36
CA THR A 166 -13.88 3.08 -26.27
C THR A 166 -14.36 4.09 -25.23
N ILE A 167 -14.56 3.64 -23.98
CA ILE A 167 -15.00 4.47 -22.86
C ILE A 167 -13.90 4.71 -21.82
N GLY A 168 -12.81 3.96 -21.88
CA GLY A 168 -11.71 4.07 -20.95
C GLY A 168 -10.57 3.11 -21.26
N ARG A 169 -9.63 3.02 -20.34
CA ARG A 169 -8.52 2.08 -20.40
C ARG A 169 -8.29 1.46 -19.02
N LEU A 170 -7.78 0.26 -18.99
CA LEU A 170 -7.23 -0.32 -17.75
C LEU A 170 -5.93 0.39 -17.39
N THR A 171 -5.75 0.68 -16.12
CA THR A 171 -4.52 1.25 -15.59
C THR A 171 -3.64 0.20 -14.95
N SER A 172 -4.25 -0.76 -14.30
CA SER A 172 -3.62 -1.94 -13.70
C SER A 172 -4.55 -3.12 -13.80
N GLY A 173 -3.98 -4.32 -13.80
CA GLY A 173 -4.71 -5.56 -13.78
C GLY A 173 -4.02 -6.61 -12.92
N GLY A 174 -4.77 -7.60 -12.45
CA GLY A 174 -4.22 -8.67 -11.63
C GLY A 174 -5.29 -9.64 -11.14
N TYR A 175 -4.85 -10.69 -10.51
CA TYR A 175 -5.69 -11.69 -9.88
C TYR A 175 -6.04 -11.30 -8.44
N SER A 176 -7.29 -11.59 -8.07
CA SER A 176 -7.76 -11.66 -6.68
C SER A 176 -8.03 -13.13 -6.32
N VAL A 177 -7.72 -13.53 -5.10
CA VAL A 177 -7.94 -14.90 -4.59
C VAL A 177 -9.22 -14.95 -3.76
#